data_6a140e4d75f880ee617e5e6edb4a28b1
#
_entry.id   6a140e4d75f880ee617e5e6edb4a28b1
#
_cell.length_a   1.000
_cell.length_b   1.000
_cell.length_c   1.000
_cell.angle_alpha   90.00
_cell.angle_beta   90.00
_cell.angle_gamma   90.00
#
_symmetry.space_group_name_H-M   'P 1'
#
loop_
_entity.id
_entity.type
_entity.pdbx_description
1 polymer ?
#
loop_
_entity_poly.entity_id
_entity_poly.type
_entity_poly.pdbx_seq_one_letter_code
_entity_poly.pdbx_strand_id
1 'polypeptide(L)'
;MSQLKRQDICTAVAAHPTNGAQLSWLNNCCDTSPRGNAISIGELVRRFSTPDQTRGTLSLKDYLALDESIPEQKKRKNNEKNGPAFIPATFSVSNSRLAKDVVEIHAFVLDLDGGVSRREFEEKLAAHAYLAYTSYSHSENQERWRVIILYSVPCTPGQHQAVYAHFNALFGSRIDPRSKTTNQLWYTPACPPDAGHLFQSVFHEGLLFDPFSVAAPGSQQRPLSQTKKVTRLKAAAPSKSPATQ
;
A
#
# COMPACT_ATOMS: atom_id res chain seq x y z
N MET A 1 2.90 9.07 23.81
CA MET A 1 2.31 9.77 22.63
C MET A 1 0.83 9.44 22.57
N SER A 2 -0.01 10.46 22.67
CA SER A 2 -1.33 10.44 23.26
C SER A 2 -2.44 9.90 22.35
N GLN A 3 -3.52 9.40 22.99
CA GLN A 3 -4.80 8.96 22.39
C GLN A 3 -5.48 10.02 21.49
N LEU A 4 -5.12 11.29 21.59
CA LEU A 4 -5.67 12.37 20.76
C LEU A 4 -5.39 12.19 19.24
N LYS A 5 -4.24 11.62 18.85
CA LYS A 5 -3.94 11.40 17.42
C LYS A 5 -4.77 10.30 16.75
N ARG A 6 -5.38 9.39 17.51
CA ARG A 6 -6.25 8.33 16.94
C ARG A 6 -7.64 8.81 16.55
N GLN A 7 -8.19 9.78 17.29
CA GLN A 7 -9.51 10.35 16.98
C GLN A 7 -9.47 11.25 15.75
N ASP A 8 -8.39 12.02 15.57
CA ASP A 8 -8.23 12.91 14.41
C ASP A 8 -8.09 12.12 13.10
N ILE A 9 -7.39 10.98 13.10
CA ILE A 9 -7.24 10.10 11.94
C ILE A 9 -8.59 9.53 11.49
N CYS A 10 -9.45 9.11 12.43
CA CYS A 10 -10.77 8.56 12.09
C CYS A 10 -11.73 9.59 11.50
N THR A 11 -11.62 10.86 11.89
CA THR A 11 -12.52 11.94 11.43
C THR A 11 -12.13 12.42 10.03
N ALA A 12 -10.85 12.52 9.73
CA ALA A 12 -10.34 12.93 8.42
C ALA A 12 -10.61 11.89 7.32
N VAL A 13 -10.53 10.59 7.66
CA VAL A 13 -10.82 9.49 6.72
C VAL A 13 -12.29 9.44 6.31
N ALA A 14 -13.22 9.95 7.13
CA ALA A 14 -14.66 10.00 6.79
C ALA A 14 -15.00 11.04 5.70
N ALA A 15 -14.10 11.97 5.40
CA ALA A 15 -14.32 13.04 4.41
C ALA A 15 -13.85 12.68 2.99
N HIS A 16 -13.15 11.57 2.78
CA HIS A 16 -12.78 11.11 1.45
C HIS A 16 -13.97 10.39 0.77
N PRO A 17 -14.26 10.72 -0.49
CA PRO A 17 -15.32 10.04 -1.24
C PRO A 17 -15.02 8.55 -1.32
N THR A 18 -16.07 7.76 -1.35
CA THR A 18 -16.23 6.31 -1.21
C THR A 18 -15.44 5.41 -2.19
N ASN A 19 -14.33 5.85 -2.73
CA ASN A 19 -13.49 5.05 -3.61
C ASN A 19 -12.54 4.18 -2.77
N GLY A 20 -13.05 3.04 -2.31
CA GLY A 20 -12.22 2.01 -1.71
C GLY A 20 -11.30 1.37 -2.76
N ALA A 21 -10.11 0.97 -2.35
CA ALA A 21 -9.26 0.11 -3.15
C ALA A 21 -9.83 -1.31 -3.17
N GLN A 22 -9.69 -2.04 -4.29
CA GLN A 22 -9.93 -3.46 -4.29
C GLN A 22 -8.61 -4.19 -4.03
N LEU A 23 -8.59 -4.98 -2.97
CA LEU A 23 -7.45 -5.81 -2.60
C LEU A 23 -7.85 -7.27 -2.62
N SER A 24 -6.96 -8.11 -3.08
CA SER A 24 -7.10 -9.57 -2.99
C SER A 24 -6.33 -10.08 -1.77
N TRP A 25 -7.04 -10.72 -0.85
CA TRP A 25 -6.51 -11.21 0.41
C TRP A 25 -6.14 -12.68 0.34
N LEU A 26 -5.07 -13.03 1.05
CA LEU A 26 -4.48 -14.36 1.13
C LEU A 26 -4.22 -14.71 2.59
N ASN A 27 -4.36 -16.00 2.97
CA ASN A 27 -4.05 -16.44 4.32
C ASN A 27 -2.54 -16.50 4.58
N ASN A 28 -1.76 -16.82 3.54
CA ASN A 28 -0.30 -16.97 3.62
C ASN A 28 0.32 -16.99 2.21
N CYS A 29 1.64 -17.14 2.12
CA CYS A 29 2.34 -17.18 0.83
C CYS A 29 2.02 -18.39 -0.05
N CYS A 30 1.50 -19.48 0.51
CA CYS A 30 1.12 -20.69 -0.23
C CYS A 30 -0.33 -20.67 -0.72
N ASP A 31 -1.13 -19.69 -0.26
CA ASP A 31 -2.52 -19.53 -0.67
C ASP A 31 -2.55 -19.07 -2.15
N THR A 32 -3.20 -19.85 -3.00
CA THR A 32 -3.35 -19.57 -4.44
C THR A 32 -4.73 -19.02 -4.80
N SER A 33 -5.62 -18.88 -3.80
CA SER A 33 -7.00 -18.46 -4.00
C SER A 33 -7.23 -17.04 -3.44
N PRO A 34 -6.86 -15.99 -4.19
CA PRO A 34 -7.04 -14.62 -3.75
C PRO A 34 -8.53 -14.29 -3.61
N ARG A 35 -8.90 -13.73 -2.46
CA ARG A 35 -10.27 -13.28 -2.16
C ARG A 35 -10.35 -11.77 -2.32
N GLY A 36 -10.89 -11.33 -3.45
CA GLY A 36 -11.07 -9.92 -3.77
C GLY A 36 -12.16 -9.29 -2.90
N ASN A 37 -11.85 -8.18 -2.24
CA ASN A 37 -12.80 -7.37 -1.51
C ASN A 37 -12.50 -5.88 -1.72
N ALA A 38 -13.59 -5.11 -1.91
CA ALA A 38 -13.50 -3.67 -1.77
C ALA A 38 -13.23 -3.33 -0.30
N ILE A 39 -12.26 -2.47 -0.06
CA ILE A 39 -11.88 -2.00 1.26
C ILE A 39 -11.87 -0.48 1.26
N SER A 40 -12.56 0.15 2.22
CA SER A 40 -12.47 1.60 2.39
C SER A 40 -11.08 2.01 2.88
N ILE A 41 -10.69 3.25 2.62
CA ILE A 41 -9.42 3.81 3.12
C ILE A 41 -9.37 3.71 4.65
N GLY A 42 -10.48 4.01 5.34
CA GLY A 42 -10.55 3.91 6.80
C GLY A 42 -10.32 2.50 7.33
N GLU A 43 -10.91 1.50 6.71
CA GLU A 43 -10.69 0.10 7.08
C GLU A 43 -9.26 -0.35 6.75
N LEU A 44 -8.70 0.11 5.64
CA LEU A 44 -7.31 -0.15 5.29
C LEU A 44 -6.36 0.43 6.36
N VAL A 45 -6.54 1.70 6.72
CA VAL A 45 -5.77 2.36 7.78
C VAL A 45 -5.91 1.60 9.10
N ARG A 46 -7.14 1.24 9.50
CA ARG A 46 -7.39 0.48 10.73
C ARG A 46 -6.65 -0.86 10.76
N ARG A 47 -6.70 -1.62 9.67
CA ARG A 47 -6.04 -2.94 9.56
C ARG A 47 -4.53 -2.85 9.61
N PHE A 48 -3.96 -1.77 9.06
CA PHE A 48 -2.52 -1.62 8.92
C PHE A 48 -1.88 -0.78 10.03
N SER A 49 -2.68 -0.28 10.97
CA SER A 49 -2.17 0.50 12.13
C SER A 49 -1.65 -0.38 13.27
N THR A 50 -1.92 -1.68 13.24
CA THR A 50 -1.51 -2.61 14.30
C THR A 50 -0.83 -3.82 13.67
N PRO A 51 0.35 -4.22 14.15
CA PRO A 51 1.03 -5.41 13.67
C PRO A 51 0.38 -6.68 14.19
N ASP A 52 0.48 -7.75 13.45
CA ASP A 52 0.24 -9.11 13.94
C ASP A 52 1.49 -9.57 14.71
N GLN A 53 1.47 -9.41 16.02
CA GLN A 53 2.58 -9.74 16.91
C GLN A 53 2.71 -11.24 17.21
N THR A 54 1.73 -12.05 16.82
CA THR A 54 1.79 -13.51 17.02
C THR A 54 2.60 -14.21 15.93
N ARG A 55 3.06 -13.45 14.93
CA ARG A 55 3.76 -13.99 13.78
C ARG A 55 5.22 -14.28 14.10
N GLY A 56 5.63 -15.53 13.88
CA GLY A 56 6.97 -16.00 14.12
C GLY A 56 7.26 -16.36 15.59
N THR A 57 8.43 -16.93 15.83
CA THR A 57 8.91 -17.39 17.13
C THR A 57 10.28 -16.85 17.49
N LEU A 58 11.02 -16.33 16.50
CA LEU A 58 12.36 -15.79 16.69
C LEU A 58 12.33 -14.36 17.20
N SER A 59 13.31 -14.03 18.05
CA SER A 59 13.62 -12.62 18.32
C SER A 59 14.05 -11.90 17.04
N LEU A 60 13.92 -10.56 16.99
CA LEU A 60 14.42 -9.78 15.86
C LEU A 60 15.89 -10.04 15.60
N LYS A 61 16.71 -10.12 16.65
CA LYS A 61 18.14 -10.41 16.55
C LYS A 61 18.39 -11.75 15.87
N ASP A 62 17.73 -12.81 16.34
CA ASP A 62 17.92 -14.17 15.80
C ASP A 62 17.36 -14.27 14.36
N TYR A 63 16.26 -13.60 14.08
CA TYR A 63 15.70 -13.51 12.72
C TYR A 63 16.67 -12.83 11.75
N LEU A 64 17.27 -11.70 12.15
CA LEU A 64 18.22 -10.96 11.30
C LEU A 64 19.55 -11.72 11.13
N ALA A 65 19.94 -12.56 12.08
CA ALA A 65 21.14 -13.39 12.02
C ALA A 65 21.02 -14.58 11.04
N LEU A 66 19.80 -14.90 10.55
CA LEU A 66 19.63 -15.98 9.58
C LEU A 66 20.26 -15.63 8.23
N ASP A 67 21.16 -16.50 7.75
CA ASP A 67 21.83 -16.35 6.46
C ASP A 67 20.94 -16.88 5.31
N GLU A 68 20.55 -15.99 4.41
CA GLU A 68 19.70 -16.34 3.26
C GLU A 68 20.43 -17.12 2.15
N SER A 69 21.76 -17.21 2.22
CA SER A 69 22.55 -18.07 1.32
C SER A 69 22.41 -19.56 1.67
N ILE A 70 22.03 -19.86 2.92
CA ILE A 70 21.81 -21.21 3.44
C ILE A 70 20.32 -21.57 3.26
N PRO A 71 19.97 -22.59 2.42
CA PRO A 71 18.57 -22.91 2.07
C PRO A 71 17.64 -23.13 3.26
N GLU A 72 18.10 -23.83 4.31
CA GLU A 72 17.33 -24.13 5.51
C GLU A 72 17.05 -22.87 6.31
N GLN A 73 18.03 -21.99 6.45
CA GLN A 73 17.89 -20.72 7.17
C GLN A 73 16.98 -19.76 6.38
N LYS A 74 17.12 -19.72 5.05
CA LYS A 74 16.21 -18.96 4.18
C LYS A 74 14.77 -19.45 4.30
N LYS A 75 14.57 -20.78 4.31
CA LYS A 75 13.24 -21.39 4.53
C LYS A 75 12.68 -21.00 5.89
N ARG A 76 13.49 -21.07 6.96
CA ARG A 76 13.10 -20.65 8.30
C ARG A 76 12.71 -19.17 8.33
N LYS A 77 13.54 -18.30 7.76
CA LYS A 77 13.28 -16.85 7.66
C LYS A 77 11.97 -16.53 6.95
N ASN A 78 11.67 -17.27 5.89
CA ASN A 78 10.40 -17.12 5.17
C ASN A 78 9.20 -17.61 6.00
N ASN A 79 9.35 -18.69 6.76
CA ASN A 79 8.30 -19.21 7.63
C ASN A 79 7.99 -18.24 8.79
N GLU A 80 9.00 -17.61 9.40
CA GLU A 80 8.82 -16.65 10.49
C GLU A 80 7.92 -15.46 10.11
N LYS A 81 8.08 -14.93 8.90
CA LYS A 81 7.28 -13.80 8.39
C LYS A 81 6.01 -14.21 7.64
N ASN A 82 5.79 -15.54 7.43
CA ASN A 82 4.65 -16.02 6.66
C ASN A 82 3.34 -15.83 7.43
N GLY A 83 2.31 -15.35 6.75
CA GLY A 83 1.01 -15.11 7.35
C GLY A 83 0.10 -14.34 6.39
N PRO A 84 -0.96 -13.71 6.91
CA PRO A 84 -1.90 -12.95 6.10
C PRO A 84 -1.20 -11.96 5.18
N ALA A 85 -1.71 -11.87 3.96
CA ALA A 85 -1.11 -11.08 2.91
C ALA A 85 -2.18 -10.50 1.97
N PHE A 86 -1.78 -9.55 1.15
CA PHE A 86 -2.64 -8.94 0.14
C PHE A 86 -1.91 -8.75 -1.18
N ILE A 87 -2.68 -8.62 -2.25
CA ILE A 87 -2.23 -8.19 -3.56
C ILE A 87 -3.13 -7.00 -3.94
N PRO A 88 -2.59 -5.83 -4.32
CA PRO A 88 -3.40 -4.66 -4.67
C PRO A 88 -3.99 -4.77 -6.09
N ALA A 89 -4.53 -5.95 -6.41
CA ALA A 89 -5.04 -6.28 -7.73
C ALA A 89 -6.28 -7.18 -7.65
N THR A 90 -7.07 -7.18 -8.72
CA THR A 90 -8.15 -8.13 -8.97
C THR A 90 -7.73 -9.18 -9.99
N PHE A 91 -8.36 -10.35 -9.93
CA PHE A 91 -8.05 -11.50 -10.78
C PHE A 91 -9.28 -11.96 -11.54
N SER A 92 -9.09 -12.40 -12.79
CA SER A 92 -10.16 -12.98 -13.63
C SER A 92 -10.59 -14.37 -13.18
N VAL A 93 -9.74 -15.07 -12.41
CA VAL A 93 -9.96 -16.44 -11.94
C VAL A 93 -9.78 -16.48 -10.43
N SER A 94 -10.81 -16.92 -9.69
CA SER A 94 -10.88 -16.87 -8.23
C SER A 94 -9.90 -17.80 -7.49
N ASN A 95 -9.39 -18.83 -8.15
CA ASN A 95 -8.45 -19.80 -7.58
C ASN A 95 -7.06 -19.73 -8.18
N SER A 96 -6.72 -18.61 -8.81
CA SER A 96 -5.42 -18.36 -9.42
C SER A 96 -4.90 -16.99 -9.03
N ARG A 97 -3.60 -16.90 -8.75
CA ARG A 97 -2.89 -15.64 -8.59
C ARG A 97 -1.73 -15.50 -9.58
N LEU A 98 -1.87 -16.06 -10.76
CA LEU A 98 -0.87 -15.91 -11.81
C LEU A 98 -0.91 -14.50 -12.40
N ALA A 99 0.24 -13.98 -12.81
CA ALA A 99 0.34 -12.63 -13.38
C ALA A 99 -0.56 -12.44 -14.61
N LYS A 100 -0.77 -13.49 -15.40
CA LYS A 100 -1.66 -13.48 -16.58
C LYS A 100 -3.14 -13.30 -16.24
N ASP A 101 -3.53 -13.62 -15.00
CA ASP A 101 -4.92 -13.56 -14.52
C ASP A 101 -5.22 -12.24 -13.80
N VAL A 102 -4.24 -11.34 -13.65
CA VAL A 102 -4.44 -9.99 -13.11
C VAL A 102 -5.22 -9.16 -14.11
N VAL A 103 -6.34 -8.58 -13.67
CA VAL A 103 -7.23 -7.72 -14.47
C VAL A 103 -6.91 -6.25 -14.22
N GLU A 104 -6.96 -5.83 -12.98
CA GLU A 104 -6.80 -4.43 -12.56
C GLU A 104 -5.91 -4.35 -11.33
N ILE A 105 -5.17 -3.25 -11.23
CA ILE A 105 -4.31 -2.92 -10.09
C ILE A 105 -4.79 -1.62 -9.47
N HIS A 106 -5.01 -1.60 -8.16
CA HIS A 106 -5.67 -0.51 -7.42
C HIS A 106 -4.73 0.32 -6.55
N ALA A 107 -3.49 -0.12 -6.37
CA ALA A 107 -2.47 0.63 -5.64
C ALA A 107 -1.07 0.21 -6.08
N PHE A 108 -0.09 1.07 -5.86
CA PHE A 108 1.31 0.74 -6.00
C PHE A 108 1.93 0.49 -4.63
N VAL A 109 2.69 -0.57 -4.48
CA VAL A 109 3.39 -0.88 -3.24
C VAL A 109 4.88 -0.69 -3.45
N LEU A 110 5.43 0.32 -2.77
CA LEU A 110 6.86 0.54 -2.66
C LEU A 110 7.42 -0.36 -1.55
N ASP A 111 8.33 -1.26 -1.87
CA ASP A 111 9.09 -2.03 -0.89
C ASP A 111 10.48 -1.40 -0.76
N LEU A 112 10.69 -0.71 0.36
CA LEU A 112 11.89 0.07 0.65
C LEU A 112 12.75 -0.72 1.66
N ASP A 113 13.54 -1.65 1.14
CA ASP A 113 14.33 -2.61 1.92
C ASP A 113 15.66 -2.02 2.46
N GLY A 114 15.64 -0.75 2.82
CA GLY A 114 16.79 0.01 3.30
C GLY A 114 17.29 1.02 2.26
N GLY A 115 18.13 1.95 2.71
CA GLY A 115 18.67 3.02 1.88
C GLY A 115 17.70 4.16 1.54
N VAL A 116 16.42 4.07 1.97
CA VAL A 116 15.44 5.16 1.93
C VAL A 116 14.88 5.34 3.33
N SER A 117 15.08 6.52 3.92
CA SER A 117 14.55 6.83 5.24
C SER A 117 13.06 7.23 5.18
N ARG A 118 12.39 7.17 6.34
CA ARG A 118 11.03 7.68 6.50
C ARG A 118 10.91 9.12 6.00
N ARG A 119 11.81 10.00 6.43
CA ARG A 119 11.82 11.40 6.03
C ARG A 119 11.90 11.55 4.49
N GLU A 120 12.76 10.79 3.85
CA GLU A 120 12.93 10.86 2.40
C GLU A 120 11.66 10.49 1.64
N PHE A 121 10.99 9.38 2.01
CA PHE A 121 9.76 9.02 1.30
C PHE A 121 8.60 9.97 1.62
N GLU A 122 8.49 10.48 2.85
CA GLU A 122 7.49 11.48 3.22
C GLU A 122 7.65 12.77 2.41
N GLU A 123 8.88 13.25 2.22
CA GLU A 123 9.18 14.44 1.41
C GLU A 123 8.84 14.20 -0.07
N LYS A 124 9.23 13.04 -0.64
CA LYS A 124 8.99 12.72 -2.06
C LYS A 124 7.53 12.44 -2.39
N LEU A 125 6.77 11.93 -1.44
CA LEU A 125 5.36 11.57 -1.61
C LEU A 125 4.38 12.58 -1.01
N ALA A 126 4.85 13.75 -0.57
CA ALA A 126 4.05 14.75 0.17
C ALA A 126 2.75 15.17 -0.52
N ALA A 127 2.68 15.09 -1.86
CA ALA A 127 1.46 15.41 -2.62
C ALA A 127 0.45 14.26 -2.67
N HIS A 128 0.83 13.04 -2.35
CA HIS A 128 0.03 11.84 -2.57
C HIS A 128 -0.53 11.23 -1.28
N ALA A 129 -1.71 10.65 -1.38
CA ALA A 129 -2.26 9.82 -0.31
C ALA A 129 -1.55 8.47 -0.28
N TYR A 130 -1.03 8.10 0.88
CA TYR A 130 -0.39 6.80 1.07
C TYR A 130 -0.58 6.27 2.49
N LEU A 131 -0.47 4.96 2.61
CA LEU A 131 -0.34 4.25 3.88
C LEU A 131 1.02 3.57 3.92
N ALA A 132 1.81 3.85 4.94
CA ALA A 132 3.11 3.23 5.14
C ALA A 132 3.16 2.44 6.44
N TYR A 133 3.91 1.34 6.46
CA TYR A 133 4.20 0.57 7.66
C TYR A 133 5.58 -0.08 7.59
N THR A 134 6.18 -0.32 8.76
CA THR A 134 7.47 -0.98 8.84
C THR A 134 7.34 -2.47 8.52
N SER A 135 8.25 -3.00 7.71
CA SER A 135 8.26 -4.42 7.34
C SER A 135 8.79 -5.30 8.49
N TYR A 136 8.59 -6.62 8.41
CA TYR A 136 8.94 -7.58 9.45
C TYR A 136 10.43 -7.51 9.90
N SER A 137 11.33 -7.14 9.00
CA SER A 137 12.78 -7.03 9.26
C SER A 137 13.24 -5.61 9.57
N HIS A 138 12.32 -4.70 9.90
CA HIS A 138 12.67 -3.35 10.34
C HIS A 138 13.42 -3.38 11.67
N SER A 139 14.47 -2.57 11.79
CA SER A 139 15.28 -2.46 12.99
C SER A 139 15.73 -1.02 13.23
N GLU A 140 16.26 -0.71 14.41
CA GLU A 140 16.81 0.61 14.71
C GLU A 140 17.97 1.00 13.77
N ASN A 141 18.75 0.02 13.33
CA ASN A 141 19.91 0.24 12.46
C ASN A 141 19.56 0.26 10.97
N GLN A 142 18.38 -0.23 10.59
CA GLN A 142 17.98 -0.30 9.19
C GLN A 142 16.47 -0.11 9.06
N GLU A 143 16.09 1.06 8.59
CA GLU A 143 14.71 1.34 8.25
C GLU A 143 14.27 0.50 7.05
N ARG A 144 13.13 -0.18 7.21
CA ARG A 144 12.50 -0.94 6.14
C ARG A 144 11.02 -0.64 6.11
N TRP A 145 10.57 -0.07 5.01
CA TRP A 145 9.21 0.43 4.86
C TRP A 145 8.49 -0.21 3.69
N ARG A 146 7.21 -0.40 3.88
CA ARG A 146 6.28 -0.70 2.79
C ARG A 146 5.28 0.42 2.70
N VAL A 147 5.25 1.09 1.53
CA VAL A 147 4.39 2.24 1.29
C VAL A 147 3.38 1.90 0.21
N ILE A 148 2.09 1.98 0.55
CA ILE A 148 0.96 1.71 -0.34
C ILE A 148 0.47 3.06 -0.85
N ILE A 149 0.69 3.35 -2.13
CA ILE A 149 0.21 4.54 -2.81
C ILE A 149 -1.12 4.21 -3.48
N LEU A 150 -2.20 4.87 -3.05
CA LEU A 150 -3.54 4.60 -3.51
C LEU A 150 -3.79 5.24 -4.87
N TYR A 151 -4.42 4.51 -5.80
CA TYR A 151 -4.78 5.02 -7.11
C TYR A 151 -6.14 5.70 -7.11
N SER A 152 -6.29 6.75 -7.93
CA SER A 152 -7.56 7.40 -8.18
C SER A 152 -8.49 6.57 -9.07
N VAL A 153 -7.90 5.76 -9.94
CA VAL A 153 -8.56 4.79 -10.82
C VAL A 153 -7.67 3.56 -10.95
N PRO A 154 -8.22 2.36 -11.12
CA PRO A 154 -7.40 1.17 -11.34
C PRO A 154 -6.65 1.25 -12.67
N CYS A 155 -5.53 0.56 -12.76
CA CYS A 155 -4.75 0.48 -13.99
C CYS A 155 -4.53 -0.96 -14.46
N THR A 156 -4.15 -1.10 -15.73
CA THR A 156 -3.79 -2.38 -16.32
C THR A 156 -2.37 -2.83 -15.91
N PRO A 157 -2.04 -4.13 -16.05
CA PRO A 157 -0.68 -4.63 -15.86
C PRO A 157 0.39 -3.89 -16.67
N GLY A 158 0.07 -3.47 -17.91
CA GLY A 158 0.98 -2.70 -18.76
C GLY A 158 1.27 -1.30 -18.19
N GLN A 159 0.24 -0.61 -17.71
CA GLN A 159 0.38 0.71 -17.09
C GLN A 159 1.13 0.64 -15.76
N HIS A 160 0.99 -0.43 -15.00
CA HIS A 160 1.71 -0.65 -13.75
C HIS A 160 3.25 -0.62 -13.94
N GLN A 161 3.74 -1.09 -15.09
CA GLN A 161 5.18 -1.02 -15.41
C GLN A 161 5.67 0.44 -15.55
N ALA A 162 4.84 1.32 -16.10
CA ALA A 162 5.16 2.75 -16.18
C ALA A 162 5.16 3.41 -14.79
N VAL A 163 4.20 3.05 -13.95
CA VAL A 163 4.15 3.53 -12.56
C VAL A 163 5.37 3.06 -11.78
N TYR A 164 5.76 1.78 -11.92
CA TYR A 164 7.01 1.28 -11.32
C TYR A 164 8.22 2.09 -11.81
N ALA A 165 8.37 2.31 -13.12
CA ALA A 165 9.49 3.04 -13.68
C ALA A 165 9.56 4.48 -13.14
N HIS A 166 8.40 5.15 -13.01
CA HIS A 166 8.28 6.49 -12.44
C HIS A 166 8.80 6.54 -10.99
N PHE A 167 8.24 5.71 -10.11
CA PHE A 167 8.65 5.71 -8.70
C PHE A 167 10.09 5.20 -8.52
N ASN A 168 10.52 4.21 -9.31
CA ASN A 168 11.90 3.73 -9.24
C ASN A 168 12.90 4.82 -9.61
N ALA A 169 12.61 5.65 -10.61
CA ALA A 169 13.43 6.83 -10.94
C ALA A 169 13.37 7.87 -9.81
N LEU A 170 12.17 8.16 -9.25
CA LEU A 170 12.00 9.11 -8.14
C LEU A 170 12.85 8.72 -6.92
N PHE A 171 12.97 7.43 -6.63
CA PHE A 171 13.76 6.90 -5.52
C PHE A 171 15.20 6.49 -5.92
N GLY A 172 15.69 6.89 -7.10
CA GLY A 172 17.06 6.61 -7.54
C GLY A 172 17.37 5.11 -7.64
N SER A 173 16.44 4.32 -8.16
CA SER A 173 16.53 2.85 -8.36
C SER A 173 16.74 2.05 -7.06
N ARG A 174 16.22 2.56 -5.93
CA ARG A 174 16.29 1.91 -4.60
C ARG A 174 15.02 1.18 -4.19
N ILE A 175 14.06 1.01 -5.11
CA ILE A 175 12.84 0.22 -4.87
C ILE A 175 13.13 -1.24 -5.21
N ASP A 176 12.67 -2.16 -4.35
CA ASP A 176 12.77 -3.60 -4.66
C ASP A 176 12.11 -3.89 -6.02
N PRO A 177 12.82 -4.55 -6.95
CA PRO A 177 12.29 -4.91 -8.26
C PRO A 177 11.01 -5.74 -8.23
N ARG A 178 10.69 -6.41 -7.12
CA ARG A 178 9.42 -7.13 -6.93
C ARG A 178 8.21 -6.21 -7.00
N SER A 179 8.37 -4.91 -6.68
CA SER A 179 7.31 -3.91 -6.77
C SER A 179 6.74 -3.73 -8.19
N LYS A 180 7.47 -4.12 -9.24
CA LYS A 180 6.97 -4.14 -10.63
C LYS A 180 6.06 -5.33 -10.96
N THR A 181 6.05 -6.37 -10.11
CA THR A 181 5.36 -7.62 -10.38
C THR A 181 3.89 -7.50 -9.99
N THR A 182 2.99 -7.63 -10.96
CA THR A 182 1.56 -7.33 -10.83
C THR A 182 0.80 -8.24 -9.87
N ASN A 183 1.27 -9.46 -9.67
CA ASN A 183 0.72 -10.45 -8.74
C ASN A 183 1.59 -10.64 -7.49
N GLN A 184 2.47 -9.66 -7.19
CA GLN A 184 3.30 -9.70 -6.00
C GLN A 184 2.44 -9.66 -4.74
N LEU A 185 2.67 -10.65 -3.90
CA LEU A 185 2.08 -10.74 -2.57
C LEU A 185 2.85 -9.87 -1.58
N TRP A 186 2.12 -9.14 -0.76
CA TRP A 186 2.65 -8.31 0.32
C TRP A 186 2.06 -8.75 1.65
N TYR A 187 2.90 -9.08 2.62
CA TYR A 187 2.42 -9.44 3.95
C TYR A 187 1.79 -8.22 4.65
N THR A 188 0.71 -8.47 5.38
CA THR A 188 0.13 -7.48 6.29
C THR A 188 1.13 -7.09 7.38
N PRO A 189 0.94 -5.97 8.09
CA PRO A 189 1.83 -5.55 9.16
C PRO A 189 2.10 -6.65 10.17
N ALA A 190 3.37 -6.92 10.41
CA ALA A 190 3.84 -7.89 11.40
C ALA A 190 5.26 -7.54 11.84
N CYS A 191 5.60 -7.94 13.04
CA CYS A 191 6.96 -7.82 13.58
C CYS A 191 7.32 -9.09 14.38
N PRO A 192 8.59 -9.34 14.64
CA PRO A 192 9.03 -10.36 15.61
C PRO A 192 8.43 -10.12 17.00
N PRO A 193 8.29 -11.16 17.84
CA PRO A 193 7.61 -11.09 19.14
C PRO A 193 8.15 -10.00 20.09
N ASP A 194 9.46 -9.73 20.03
CA ASP A 194 10.17 -8.74 20.85
C ASP A 194 10.27 -7.34 20.22
N ALA A 195 9.84 -7.17 18.94
CA ALA A 195 10.06 -5.97 18.16
C ALA A 195 8.80 -5.08 17.99
N GLY A 196 7.74 -5.32 18.76
CA GLY A 196 6.51 -4.54 18.67
C GLY A 196 6.69 -3.04 18.93
N HIS A 197 7.69 -2.67 19.73
CA HIS A 197 8.04 -1.27 20.01
C HIS A 197 8.68 -0.54 18.82
N LEU A 198 9.22 -1.27 17.85
CA LEU A 198 9.82 -0.74 16.62
C LEU A 198 8.77 -0.56 15.50
N PHE A 199 7.59 -1.17 15.66
CA PHE A 199 6.56 -1.06 14.64
C PHE A 199 6.04 0.38 14.53
N GLN A 200 5.98 0.85 13.28
CA GLN A 200 5.42 2.15 12.95
C GLN A 200 4.45 2.00 11.77
N SER A 201 3.39 2.78 11.81
CA SER A 201 2.45 2.95 10.71
C SER A 201 2.11 4.43 10.56
N VAL A 202 2.00 4.88 9.32
CA VAL A 202 1.71 6.28 8.96
C VAL A 202 0.67 6.27 7.86
N PHE A 203 -0.40 7.04 8.06
CA PHE A 203 -1.30 7.43 6.97
C PHE A 203 -1.07 8.90 6.66
N HIS A 204 -0.83 9.21 5.39
CA HIS A 204 -0.70 10.57 4.88
C HIS A 204 -1.88 10.88 3.96
N GLU A 205 -2.57 11.96 4.28
CA GLU A 205 -3.64 12.50 3.45
C GLU A 205 -3.04 13.28 2.28
N GLY A 206 -3.59 13.07 1.10
CA GLY A 206 -3.11 13.73 -0.11
C GLY A 206 -3.98 13.37 -1.31
N LEU A 207 -3.49 13.65 -2.49
CA LEU A 207 -4.17 13.27 -3.74
C LEU A 207 -3.98 11.78 -4.02
N LEU A 208 -5.04 11.11 -4.40
CA LEU A 208 -4.91 9.76 -4.97
C LEU A 208 -4.07 9.84 -6.25
N PHE A 209 -3.15 8.91 -6.41
CA PHE A 209 -2.26 8.91 -7.58
C PHE A 209 -3.01 8.48 -8.83
N ASP A 210 -2.94 9.30 -9.89
CA ASP A 210 -3.44 8.90 -11.20
C ASP A 210 -2.38 8.07 -11.93
N PRO A 211 -2.58 6.73 -12.09
CA PRO A 211 -1.59 5.88 -12.74
C PRO A 211 -1.38 6.23 -14.23
N PHE A 212 -2.33 6.95 -14.86
CA PHE A 212 -2.22 7.39 -16.25
C PHE A 212 -1.55 8.76 -16.40
N SER A 213 -1.19 9.43 -15.29
CA SER A 213 -0.39 10.65 -15.33
C SER A 213 1.06 10.39 -15.77
N VAL A 214 1.52 9.12 -15.74
CA VAL A 214 2.85 8.71 -16.20
C VAL A 214 2.76 7.97 -17.53
N ALA A 215 3.68 8.31 -18.46
CA ALA A 215 3.69 7.70 -19.79
C ALA A 215 4.08 6.21 -19.72
N ALA A 216 3.29 5.36 -20.36
CA ALA A 216 3.69 3.96 -20.54
C ALA A 216 4.89 3.85 -21.49
N PRO A 217 5.84 2.92 -21.25
CA PRO A 217 6.95 2.70 -22.15
C PRO A 217 6.44 2.40 -23.57
N GLY A 218 6.83 3.22 -24.55
CA GLY A 218 6.43 3.05 -25.96
C GLY A 218 5.08 3.67 -26.35
N SER A 219 4.34 4.32 -25.45
CA SER A 219 3.18 5.09 -25.82
C SER A 219 3.59 6.46 -26.33
N GLN A 220 3.33 6.76 -27.63
CA GLN A 220 3.25 8.13 -28.08
C GLN A 220 2.18 8.84 -27.24
N GLN A 221 2.55 9.98 -26.65
CA GLN A 221 1.65 10.80 -25.85
C GLN A 221 0.34 11.01 -26.62
N ARG A 222 -0.72 10.48 -26.08
CA ARG A 222 -2.07 10.84 -26.55
C ARG A 222 -2.25 12.34 -26.25
N PRO A 223 -2.56 13.19 -27.24
CA PRO A 223 -2.71 14.62 -26.96
C PRO A 223 -3.79 14.81 -25.87
N LEU A 224 -3.49 15.63 -24.90
CA LEU A 224 -4.40 16.11 -23.85
C LEU A 224 -5.56 16.88 -24.51
N SER A 225 -6.55 16.17 -25.06
CA SER A 225 -7.82 16.74 -25.45
C SER A 225 -8.92 16.13 -24.61
N GLN A 226 -9.55 17.00 -23.86
CA GLN A 226 -10.72 16.85 -23.00
C GLN A 226 -10.45 16.62 -21.51
N THR A 227 -9.92 17.65 -20.87
CA THR A 227 -10.28 17.97 -19.50
C THR A 227 -11.78 18.21 -19.43
N LYS A 228 -12.55 17.21 -18.96
CA LYS A 228 -13.91 17.47 -18.50
C LYS A 228 -13.82 18.51 -17.40
N LYS A 229 -14.42 19.71 -17.64
CA LYS A 229 -14.58 20.77 -16.66
C LYS A 229 -15.07 20.17 -15.34
N VAL A 230 -14.25 20.25 -14.30
CA VAL A 230 -14.69 19.98 -12.93
C VAL A 230 -15.75 21.03 -12.61
N THR A 231 -17.00 20.64 -12.62
CA THR A 231 -18.12 21.50 -12.23
C THR A 231 -18.02 21.70 -10.72
N ARG A 232 -17.62 22.90 -10.32
CA ARG A 232 -17.58 23.35 -8.94
C ARG A 232 -19.03 23.37 -8.43
N LEU A 233 -19.39 22.42 -7.57
CA LEU A 233 -20.68 22.41 -6.88
C LEU A 233 -20.74 23.65 -5.97
N LYS A 234 -21.59 24.63 -6.34
CA LYS A 234 -21.94 25.74 -5.47
C LYS A 234 -22.72 25.21 -4.28
N ALA A 235 -22.30 25.62 -3.09
CA ALA A 235 -23.05 25.40 -1.86
C ALA A 235 -24.48 25.94 -2.01
N ALA A 236 -25.45 25.12 -1.69
CA ALA A 236 -26.85 25.51 -1.63
C ALA A 236 -27.06 26.42 -0.42
N ALA A 237 -27.72 27.56 -0.65
CA ALA A 237 -28.11 28.48 0.41
C ALA A 237 -29.14 27.83 1.35
N PRO A 238 -29.16 28.17 2.66
CA PRO A 238 -30.11 27.59 3.60
C PRO A 238 -31.54 28.08 3.29
N SER A 239 -32.47 27.14 3.18
CA SER A 239 -33.89 27.39 3.04
C SER A 239 -34.46 28.01 4.31
N LYS A 240 -35.14 29.17 4.17
CA LYS A 240 -35.90 29.81 5.26
C LYS A 240 -37.12 28.94 5.58
N SER A 241 -37.27 28.57 6.84
CA SER A 241 -38.49 27.97 7.38
C SER A 241 -39.65 28.97 7.36
N PRO A 242 -40.89 28.56 7.05
CA PRO A 242 -42.03 29.43 7.20
C PRO A 242 -42.43 29.56 8.65
N ALA A 243 -42.71 30.80 9.05
CA ALA A 243 -43.28 31.14 10.35
C ALA A 243 -44.73 30.64 10.44
N THR A 244 -45.06 29.96 11.53
CA THR A 244 -46.41 29.58 11.89
C THR A 244 -47.11 30.77 12.54
N GLN A 245 -48.26 31.12 11.98
CA GLN A 245 -49.28 31.88 12.71
C GLN A 245 -50.21 30.95 13.45
#